data_a5e162833f489acffea3dc5006acfb1b
#
_entry.id   a5e162833f489acffea3dc5006acfb1b
#
_cell.length_a   1.000
_cell.length_b   1.000
_cell.length_c   1.000
_cell.angle_alpha   90.00
_cell.angle_beta   90.00
_cell.angle_gamma   90.00
#
_symmetry.space_group_name_H-M   'P 1'
#
loop_
_entity.id
_entity.type
_entity.pdbx_description
1 polymer ?
#
loop_
_entity_poly.entity_id
_entity_poly.type
_entity_poly.pdbx_seq_one_letter_code
_entity_poly.pdbx_strand_id
1 'polypeptide(L)'
;MKAYIFPGQGAQYPGMGRELYDSSVTAKKRFQQANKILEFKITDIMFGDNVEALKQTKVTQPAIFLHSTIMSEVMGTNFQPKMVAGHSLGEFSALVASGVLSFEDGLKLVRERAFAMQEACELSHGTMAAILGLDDKKIELICKTTPGIVVTANYNCPGQLVISG
;
A
#
# COMPACT_ATOMS: atom_id res chain seq x y z
N MET A 1 -23.90 10.51 0.34
CA MET A 1 -22.52 10.77 0.81
C MET A 1 -21.62 9.69 0.23
N LYS A 2 -20.46 10.06 -0.36
CA LYS A 2 -19.50 9.08 -0.91
C LYS A 2 -18.24 9.07 -0.05
N ALA A 3 -17.78 7.88 0.36
CA ALA A 3 -16.49 7.66 0.98
C ALA A 3 -15.63 6.82 0.03
N TYR A 4 -14.33 7.13 -0.04
CA TYR A 4 -13.37 6.37 -0.83
C TYR A 4 -12.33 5.78 0.12
N ILE A 5 -12.05 4.49 -0.06
CA ILE A 5 -11.12 3.74 0.78
C ILE A 5 -9.97 3.26 -0.10
N PHE A 6 -8.75 3.54 0.36
CA PHE A 6 -7.52 3.20 -0.35
C PHE A 6 -6.87 1.95 0.27
N PRO A 7 -6.57 0.91 -0.55
CA PRO A 7 -6.03 -0.33 -0.04
C PRO A 7 -4.57 -0.21 0.39
N GLY A 8 -4.15 -1.13 1.23
CA GLY A 8 -2.76 -1.36 1.59
C GLY A 8 -2.12 -2.53 0.85
N GLN A 9 -0.94 -2.94 1.35
CA GLN A 9 -0.18 -4.07 0.83
C GLN A 9 -1.03 -5.35 0.82
N GLY A 10 -0.95 -6.13 -0.27
CA GLY A 10 -1.80 -7.30 -0.54
C GLY A 10 -2.81 -7.06 -1.68
N ALA A 11 -3.03 -5.80 -2.08
CA ALA A 11 -3.94 -5.44 -3.17
C ALA A 11 -3.27 -5.40 -4.56
N GLN A 12 -1.95 -5.63 -4.65
CA GLN A 12 -1.22 -5.64 -5.91
C GLN A 12 -1.52 -6.91 -6.74
N TYR A 13 -1.52 -6.74 -8.05
CA TYR A 13 -1.70 -7.83 -9.01
C TYR A 13 -0.93 -7.55 -10.30
N PRO A 14 -0.46 -8.57 -11.02
CA PRO A 14 0.22 -8.41 -12.31
C PRO A 14 -0.67 -7.67 -13.33
N GLY A 15 -0.07 -6.75 -14.07
CA GLY A 15 -0.80 -5.93 -15.04
C GLY A 15 -1.51 -4.70 -14.45
N MET A 16 -1.47 -4.51 -13.12
CA MET A 16 -2.13 -3.37 -12.48
C MET A 16 -1.68 -2.02 -13.04
N GLY A 17 -2.64 -1.18 -13.40
CA GLY A 17 -2.39 0.15 -13.95
C GLY A 17 -2.12 0.20 -15.46
N ARG A 18 -1.97 -0.92 -16.16
CA ARG A 18 -1.76 -0.97 -17.62
C ARG A 18 -2.91 -0.31 -18.36
N GLU A 19 -4.15 -0.66 -18.02
CA GLU A 19 -5.33 -0.08 -18.64
C GLU A 19 -5.40 1.43 -18.45
N LEU A 20 -5.09 1.93 -17.25
CA LEU A 20 -5.01 3.36 -16.97
C LEU A 20 -3.94 4.05 -17.84
N TYR A 21 -2.77 3.43 -17.95
CA TYR A 21 -1.66 3.94 -18.76
C TYR A 21 -2.02 4.04 -20.23
N ASP A 22 -2.68 3.03 -20.78
CA ASP A 22 -3.02 2.96 -22.20
C ASP A 22 -4.20 3.87 -22.57
N SER A 23 -5.16 4.07 -21.65
CA SER A 23 -6.40 4.82 -21.90
C SER A 23 -6.33 6.30 -21.53
N SER A 24 -5.37 6.75 -20.72
CA SER A 24 -5.32 8.12 -20.19
C SER A 24 -3.97 8.79 -20.35
N VAL A 25 -3.96 9.94 -21.04
CA VAL A 25 -2.77 10.78 -21.17
C VAL A 25 -2.26 11.25 -19.81
N THR A 26 -3.17 11.57 -18.88
CA THR A 26 -2.84 11.97 -17.51
C THR A 26 -2.15 10.82 -16.77
N ALA A 27 -2.73 9.62 -16.82
CA ALA A 27 -2.13 8.44 -16.21
C ALA A 27 -0.74 8.16 -16.78
N LYS A 28 -0.61 8.19 -18.10
CA LYS A 28 0.69 7.97 -18.78
C LYS A 28 1.77 8.94 -18.28
N LYS A 29 1.44 10.24 -18.16
CA LYS A 29 2.37 11.25 -17.63
C LYS A 29 2.75 10.95 -16.18
N ARG A 30 1.79 10.55 -15.33
CA ARG A 30 2.05 10.23 -13.92
C ARG A 30 2.93 9.00 -13.76
N PHE A 31 2.68 7.93 -14.50
CA PHE A 31 3.56 6.75 -14.49
C PHE A 31 4.97 7.07 -14.97
N GLN A 32 5.12 7.90 -16.00
CA GLN A 32 6.44 8.34 -16.48
C GLN A 32 7.16 9.23 -15.42
N GLN A 33 6.43 10.10 -14.75
CA GLN A 33 6.96 10.89 -13.63
C GLN A 33 7.40 9.97 -12.50
N ALA A 34 6.60 8.98 -12.15
CA ALA A 34 6.91 8.01 -11.11
C ALA A 34 8.19 7.22 -11.39
N ASN A 35 8.40 6.76 -12.63
CA ASN A 35 9.65 6.09 -13.02
C ASN A 35 10.89 6.97 -12.77
N LYS A 36 10.77 8.28 -12.97
CA LYS A 36 11.86 9.24 -12.70
C LYS A 36 12.11 9.43 -11.21
N ILE A 37 11.03 9.60 -10.41
CA ILE A 37 11.13 9.80 -8.95
C ILE A 37 11.69 8.57 -8.26
N LEU A 38 11.26 7.39 -8.69
CA LEU A 38 11.70 6.11 -8.11
C LEU A 38 13.09 5.68 -8.58
N GLU A 39 13.62 6.29 -9.66
CA GLU A 39 14.90 5.96 -10.29
C GLU A 39 14.98 4.56 -10.89
N PHE A 40 13.82 3.90 -11.08
CA PHE A 40 13.69 2.64 -11.80
C PHE A 40 12.33 2.57 -12.53
N LYS A 41 12.24 1.69 -13.52
CA LYS A 41 11.03 1.51 -14.32
C LYS A 41 10.00 0.64 -13.58
N ILE A 42 9.32 1.20 -12.59
CA ILE A 42 8.25 0.48 -11.88
C ILE A 42 7.15 0.00 -12.81
N THR A 43 6.92 0.73 -13.91
CA THR A 43 5.94 0.35 -14.94
C THR A 43 6.22 -1.01 -15.55
N ASP A 44 7.49 -1.37 -15.76
CA ASP A 44 7.86 -2.65 -16.34
C ASP A 44 7.49 -3.82 -15.42
N ILE A 45 7.57 -3.59 -14.09
CA ILE A 45 7.18 -4.57 -13.08
C ILE A 45 5.65 -4.61 -12.94
N MET A 46 5.00 -3.45 -12.81
CA MET A 46 3.55 -3.36 -12.63
C MET A 46 2.77 -3.96 -13.82
N PHE A 47 3.24 -3.69 -15.04
CA PHE A 47 2.58 -4.10 -16.26
C PHE A 47 3.00 -5.50 -16.76
N GLY A 48 4.03 -6.07 -16.15
CA GLY A 48 4.54 -7.40 -16.46
C GLY A 48 3.89 -8.50 -15.63
N ASP A 49 4.41 -9.72 -15.81
CA ASP A 49 3.90 -10.94 -15.17
C ASP A 49 4.75 -11.41 -13.99
N ASN A 50 5.78 -10.65 -13.61
CA ASN A 50 6.71 -11.05 -12.54
C ASN A 50 6.09 -10.79 -11.16
N VAL A 51 5.35 -11.79 -10.66
CA VAL A 51 4.68 -11.77 -9.35
C VAL A 51 5.68 -11.57 -8.21
N GLU A 52 6.84 -12.20 -8.28
CA GLU A 52 7.83 -12.14 -7.19
C GLU A 52 8.47 -10.75 -7.08
N ALA A 53 8.77 -10.10 -8.20
CA ALA A 53 9.22 -8.71 -8.19
C ALA A 53 8.15 -7.77 -7.61
N LEU A 54 6.87 -8.00 -7.93
CA LEU A 54 5.76 -7.19 -7.45
C LEU A 54 5.48 -7.38 -5.95
N LYS A 55 5.89 -8.50 -5.34
CA LYS A 55 5.75 -8.77 -3.90
C LYS A 55 6.82 -8.10 -3.04
N GLN A 56 7.93 -7.65 -3.61
CA GLN A 56 8.96 -6.96 -2.84
C GLN A 56 8.40 -5.64 -2.27
N THR A 57 8.52 -5.42 -0.97
CA THR A 57 7.94 -4.25 -0.27
C THR A 57 8.29 -2.93 -0.93
N LYS A 58 9.55 -2.77 -1.36
CA LYS A 58 10.05 -1.59 -2.10
C LYS A 58 9.37 -1.35 -3.45
N VAL A 59 8.71 -2.36 -4.01
CA VAL A 59 7.94 -2.29 -5.27
C VAL A 59 6.45 -2.26 -4.98
N THR A 60 5.96 -3.14 -4.11
CA THR A 60 4.54 -3.28 -3.79
C THR A 60 3.91 -1.97 -3.33
N GLN A 61 4.57 -1.27 -2.40
CA GLN A 61 4.01 -0.05 -1.83
C GLN A 61 3.89 1.07 -2.87
N PRO A 62 4.94 1.44 -3.62
CA PRO A 62 4.80 2.40 -4.70
C PRO A 62 3.80 1.97 -5.77
N ALA A 63 3.72 0.69 -6.13
CA ALA A 63 2.79 0.20 -7.15
C ALA A 63 1.32 0.43 -6.76
N ILE A 64 0.93 0.08 -5.52
CA ILE A 64 -0.42 0.30 -5.00
C ILE A 64 -0.72 1.80 -4.88
N PHE A 65 0.23 2.59 -4.38
CA PHE A 65 0.09 4.04 -4.29
C PHE A 65 -0.17 4.67 -5.67
N LEU A 66 0.65 4.31 -6.68
CA LEU A 66 0.50 4.81 -8.05
C LEU A 66 -0.86 4.45 -8.64
N HIS A 67 -1.25 3.19 -8.55
CA HIS A 67 -2.55 2.75 -9.06
C HIS A 67 -3.69 3.54 -8.42
N SER A 68 -3.68 3.68 -7.10
CA SER A 68 -4.72 4.34 -6.33
C SER A 68 -4.82 5.84 -6.62
N THR A 69 -3.69 6.55 -6.59
CA THR A 69 -3.67 8.01 -6.78
C THR A 69 -3.93 8.41 -8.22
N ILE A 70 -3.35 7.68 -9.18
CA ILE A 70 -3.58 7.93 -10.61
C ILE A 70 -5.03 7.64 -10.99
N MET A 71 -5.63 6.57 -10.45
CA MET A 71 -7.05 6.28 -10.67
C MET A 71 -7.92 7.42 -10.15
N SER A 72 -7.69 7.93 -8.93
CA SER A 72 -8.45 9.04 -8.39
C SER A 72 -8.32 10.32 -9.24
N GLU A 73 -7.13 10.59 -9.78
CA GLU A 73 -6.89 11.74 -10.67
C GLU A 73 -7.60 11.56 -12.03
N VAL A 74 -7.56 10.36 -12.61
CA VAL A 74 -8.23 10.06 -13.90
C VAL A 74 -9.75 10.14 -13.78
N MET A 75 -10.32 9.81 -12.62
CA MET A 75 -11.75 10.00 -12.36
C MET A 75 -12.20 11.47 -12.47
N GLY A 76 -11.29 12.44 -12.30
CA GLY A 76 -11.56 13.88 -12.46
C GLY A 76 -12.78 14.33 -11.65
N THR A 77 -13.75 14.95 -12.32
CA THR A 77 -14.97 15.46 -11.68
C THR A 77 -15.88 14.37 -11.10
N ASN A 78 -15.67 13.10 -11.42
CA ASN A 78 -16.38 11.96 -10.82
C ASN A 78 -15.81 11.60 -9.45
N PHE A 79 -14.59 12.01 -9.12
CA PHE A 79 -14.00 11.83 -7.82
C PHE A 79 -14.42 12.99 -6.89
N GLN A 80 -15.48 12.76 -6.14
CA GLN A 80 -16.04 13.75 -5.21
C GLN A 80 -16.20 13.14 -3.81
N PRO A 81 -15.10 12.94 -3.09
CA PRO A 81 -15.17 12.36 -1.76
C PRO A 81 -15.75 13.36 -0.76
N LYS A 82 -16.61 12.88 0.14
CA LYS A 82 -16.93 13.55 1.41
C LYS A 82 -15.99 13.08 2.52
N MET A 83 -15.46 11.87 2.37
CA MET A 83 -14.48 11.28 3.26
C MET A 83 -13.52 10.40 2.45
N VAL A 84 -12.28 10.36 2.88
CA VAL A 84 -11.28 9.41 2.40
C VAL A 84 -10.66 8.69 3.59
N ALA A 85 -10.30 7.43 3.41
CA ALA A 85 -9.56 6.65 4.39
C ALA A 85 -8.58 5.72 3.67
N GLY A 86 -7.52 5.31 4.34
CA GLY A 86 -6.54 4.40 3.79
C GLY A 86 -6.08 3.38 4.82
N HIS A 87 -5.85 2.14 4.39
CA HIS A 87 -5.29 1.10 5.24
C HIS A 87 -3.77 1.08 5.10
N SER A 88 -3.02 1.36 6.19
CA SER A 88 -1.55 1.36 6.19
C SER A 88 -0.98 2.25 5.08
N LEU A 89 -0.39 1.67 4.04
CA LEU A 89 0.08 2.40 2.84
C LEU A 89 -1.02 3.26 2.20
N GLY A 90 -2.26 2.78 2.18
CA GLY A 90 -3.40 3.49 1.60
C GLY A 90 -3.67 4.87 2.21
N GLU A 91 -3.18 5.12 3.43
CA GLU A 91 -3.24 6.43 4.08
C GLU A 91 -2.52 7.51 3.28
N PHE A 92 -1.33 7.21 2.73
CA PHE A 92 -0.62 8.13 1.83
C PHE A 92 -1.41 8.40 0.55
N SER A 93 -2.06 7.37 0.00
CA SER A 93 -2.94 7.53 -1.16
C SER A 93 -4.14 8.43 -0.84
N ALA A 94 -4.74 8.25 0.34
CA ALA A 94 -5.84 9.10 0.81
C ALA A 94 -5.42 10.55 1.02
N LEU A 95 -4.22 10.81 1.57
CA LEU A 95 -3.66 12.15 1.75
C LEU A 95 -3.43 12.87 0.42
N VAL A 96 -2.93 12.15 -0.59
CA VAL A 96 -2.77 12.72 -1.95
C VAL A 96 -4.13 12.95 -2.60
N ALA A 97 -5.05 11.98 -2.53
CA ALA A 97 -6.37 12.09 -3.13
C ALA A 97 -7.23 13.21 -2.51
N SER A 98 -6.98 13.56 -1.23
CA SER A 98 -7.62 14.69 -0.55
C SER A 98 -6.92 16.04 -0.77
N GLY A 99 -5.79 16.08 -1.46
CA GLY A 99 -5.00 17.29 -1.71
C GLY A 99 -4.14 17.76 -0.54
N VAL A 100 -3.99 16.97 0.51
CA VAL A 100 -3.12 17.26 1.68
C VAL A 100 -1.64 17.12 1.30
N LEU A 101 -1.32 16.11 0.48
CA LEU A 101 0.02 15.90 -0.07
C LEU A 101 0.01 16.06 -1.60
N SER A 102 1.11 16.57 -2.16
CA SER A 102 1.33 16.47 -3.59
C SER A 102 1.57 15.00 -4.01
N PHE A 103 1.30 14.66 -5.26
CA PHE A 103 1.64 13.34 -5.80
C PHE A 103 3.12 13.01 -5.66
N GLU A 104 3.98 14.00 -5.90
CA GLU A 104 5.44 13.84 -5.85
C GLU A 104 5.92 13.58 -4.42
N ASP A 105 5.47 14.38 -3.45
CA ASP A 105 5.86 14.21 -2.05
C ASP A 105 5.30 12.91 -1.47
N GLY A 106 4.04 12.58 -1.80
CA GLY A 106 3.44 11.31 -1.42
C GLY A 106 4.23 10.11 -1.93
N LEU A 107 4.66 10.14 -3.20
CA LEU A 107 5.45 9.05 -3.78
C LEU A 107 6.86 8.95 -3.16
N LYS A 108 7.52 10.08 -2.89
CA LYS A 108 8.81 10.11 -2.18
C LYS A 108 8.69 9.51 -0.78
N LEU A 109 7.68 9.91 -0.02
CA LEU A 109 7.42 9.36 1.31
C LEU A 109 7.14 7.85 1.28
N VAL A 110 6.33 7.38 0.32
CA VAL A 110 6.06 5.95 0.14
C VAL A 110 7.31 5.18 -0.24
N ARG A 111 8.17 5.75 -1.09
CA ARG A 111 9.49 5.17 -1.42
C ARG A 111 10.33 5.00 -0.16
N GLU A 112 10.54 6.05 0.62
CA GLU A 112 11.35 6.02 1.85
C GLU A 112 10.77 5.02 2.87
N ARG A 113 9.45 5.02 3.05
CA ARG A 113 8.77 4.05 3.91
C ARG A 113 9.03 2.61 3.45
N ALA A 114 8.92 2.36 2.15
CA ALA A 114 9.09 1.03 1.60
C ALA A 114 10.52 0.51 1.77
N PHE A 115 11.52 1.37 1.58
CA PHE A 115 12.92 1.03 1.83
C PHE A 115 13.19 0.78 3.31
N ALA A 116 12.74 1.66 4.20
CA ALA A 116 12.93 1.49 5.64
C ALA A 116 12.29 0.19 6.16
N MET A 117 11.10 -0.16 5.67
CA MET A 117 10.43 -1.42 6.02
C MET A 117 11.17 -2.63 5.46
N GLN A 118 11.71 -2.55 4.25
CA GLN A 118 12.50 -3.62 3.65
C GLN A 118 13.78 -3.86 4.48
N GLU A 119 14.52 -2.78 4.79
CA GLU A 119 15.72 -2.84 5.63
C GLU A 119 15.43 -3.42 7.02
N ALA A 120 14.35 -2.99 7.66
CA ALA A 120 13.95 -3.54 8.95
C ALA A 120 13.69 -5.05 8.90
N CYS A 121 13.07 -5.55 7.83
CA CYS A 121 12.85 -6.99 7.63
C CYS A 121 14.15 -7.76 7.37
N GLU A 122 15.15 -7.12 6.76
CA GLU A 122 16.46 -7.74 6.51
C GLU A 122 17.32 -7.78 7.77
N LEU A 123 17.22 -6.76 8.63
CA LEU A 123 17.96 -6.68 9.89
C LEU A 123 17.40 -7.60 10.98
N SER A 124 16.10 -7.83 10.98
CA SER A 124 15.42 -8.65 11.99
C SER A 124 14.54 -9.68 11.30
N HIS A 125 14.95 -10.94 11.36
CA HIS A 125 14.14 -12.04 10.83
C HIS A 125 12.88 -12.19 11.68
N GLY A 126 11.76 -11.79 11.10
CA GLY A 126 10.45 -11.88 11.72
C GLY A 126 9.40 -12.25 10.70
N THR A 127 8.19 -12.53 11.16
CA THR A 127 7.05 -12.80 10.31
C THR A 127 5.78 -12.18 10.86
N MET A 128 4.75 -12.15 10.05
CA MET A 128 3.42 -11.70 10.47
C MET A 128 2.38 -12.77 10.12
N ALA A 129 1.37 -12.90 10.98
CA ALA A 129 0.27 -13.81 10.75
C ALA A 129 -1.06 -13.12 11.04
N ALA A 130 -2.02 -13.26 10.13
CA ALA A 130 -3.39 -12.81 10.35
C ALA A 130 -4.18 -13.90 11.08
N ILE A 131 -4.65 -13.57 12.27
CA ILE A 131 -5.50 -14.44 13.09
C ILE A 131 -6.95 -14.10 12.78
N LEU A 132 -7.73 -15.10 12.40
CA LEU A 132 -9.14 -14.93 12.01
C LEU A 132 -10.07 -15.63 13.00
N GLY A 133 -11.15 -14.95 13.35
CA GLY A 133 -12.26 -15.54 14.11
C GLY A 133 -11.97 -15.78 15.60
N LEU A 134 -10.87 -15.29 16.14
CA LEU A 134 -10.52 -15.37 17.56
C LEU A 134 -10.76 -14.01 18.23
N ASP A 135 -11.16 -14.05 19.50
CA ASP A 135 -11.33 -12.84 20.31
C ASP A 135 -9.99 -12.13 20.56
N ASP A 136 -9.98 -10.79 20.41
CA ASP A 136 -8.78 -9.97 20.49
C ASP A 136 -8.05 -10.13 21.85
N LYS A 137 -8.78 -10.17 22.97
CA LYS A 137 -8.19 -10.34 24.33
C LYS A 137 -7.50 -11.69 24.47
N LYS A 138 -8.05 -12.72 23.79
CA LYS A 138 -7.45 -14.04 23.80
C LYS A 138 -6.14 -14.04 23.00
N ILE A 139 -6.09 -13.35 21.86
CA ILE A 139 -4.87 -13.20 21.07
C ILE A 139 -3.82 -12.40 21.85
N GLU A 140 -4.22 -11.30 22.48
CA GLU A 140 -3.33 -10.49 23.33
C GLU A 140 -2.72 -11.30 24.47
N LEU A 141 -3.53 -12.14 25.13
CA LEU A 141 -3.05 -13.02 26.19
C LEU A 141 -2.05 -14.05 25.66
N ILE A 142 -2.34 -14.67 24.51
CA ILE A 142 -1.42 -15.62 23.86
C ILE A 142 -0.10 -14.93 23.52
N CYS A 143 -0.12 -13.74 22.93
CA CYS A 143 1.09 -12.98 22.63
C CYS A 143 1.92 -12.71 23.90
N LYS A 144 1.28 -12.28 24.99
CA LYS A 144 1.95 -12.00 26.27
C LYS A 144 2.56 -13.23 26.93
N THR A 145 1.98 -14.40 26.73
CA THR A 145 2.42 -15.66 27.38
C THR A 145 3.32 -16.51 26.50
N THR A 146 3.46 -16.18 25.24
CA THR A 146 4.35 -16.89 24.32
C THR A 146 5.81 -16.48 24.56
N PRO A 147 6.74 -17.42 24.74
CA PRO A 147 8.16 -17.10 24.85
C PRO A 147 8.69 -16.41 23.59
N GLY A 148 9.60 -15.44 23.78
CA GLY A 148 10.17 -14.65 22.68
C GLY A 148 9.42 -13.34 22.46
N ILE A 149 9.59 -12.76 21.27
CA ILE A 149 8.92 -11.49 20.90
C ILE A 149 7.74 -11.85 20.00
N VAL A 150 6.54 -11.76 20.55
CA VAL A 150 5.29 -11.86 19.79
C VAL A 150 4.35 -10.74 20.25
N VAL A 151 3.95 -9.90 19.32
CA VAL A 151 3.11 -8.73 19.61
C VAL A 151 1.89 -8.66 18.71
N THR A 152 0.83 -8.03 19.20
CA THR A 152 -0.29 -7.62 18.36
C THR A 152 0.13 -6.42 17.53
N ALA A 153 0.06 -6.52 16.22
CA ALA A 153 0.53 -5.52 15.27
C ALA A 153 -0.61 -4.67 14.68
N ASN A 154 -1.67 -5.31 14.14
CA ASN A 154 -2.78 -4.59 13.52
C ASN A 154 -4.12 -5.14 13.99
N TYR A 155 -4.99 -4.26 14.46
CA TYR A 155 -6.41 -4.52 14.71
C TYR A 155 -7.20 -4.08 13.46
N ASN A 156 -7.38 -4.99 12.50
CA ASN A 156 -7.95 -4.62 11.18
C ASN A 156 -9.48 -4.46 11.23
N CYS A 157 -10.16 -5.40 11.85
CA CYS A 157 -11.61 -5.36 12.08
C CYS A 157 -11.99 -6.38 13.15
N PRO A 158 -13.23 -6.37 13.68
CA PRO A 158 -13.69 -7.41 14.58
C PRO A 158 -13.45 -8.81 14.00
N GLY A 159 -12.71 -9.64 14.74
CA GLY A 159 -12.35 -11.00 14.33
C GLY A 159 -11.18 -11.11 13.34
N GLN A 160 -10.44 -10.03 13.09
CA GLN A 160 -9.18 -10.09 12.35
C GLN A 160 -8.11 -9.21 13.01
N LEU A 161 -7.12 -9.86 13.59
CA LEU A 161 -5.96 -9.24 14.23
C LEU A 161 -4.68 -9.83 13.63
N VAL A 162 -3.70 -8.98 13.33
CA VAL A 162 -2.38 -9.41 12.85
C VAL A 162 -1.40 -9.40 14.01
N ILE A 163 -0.65 -10.49 14.16
CA ILE A 163 0.47 -10.61 15.10
C ILE A 163 1.79 -10.55 14.34
N SER A 164 2.85 -10.14 15.03
CA SER A 164 4.22 -10.09 14.52
C SER A 164 5.20 -10.61 15.56
N GLY A 165 6.24 -11.30 15.07
CA GLY A 165 7.29 -11.85 15.91
C GLY A 165 8.41 -12.50 15.13
#